data_2dcf49170b8c75718b9da0a33b1010e3
#
_entry.id   2dcf49170b8c75718b9da0a33b1010e3
#
_cell.length_a   1.000
_cell.length_b   1.000
_cell.length_c   1.000
_cell.angle_alpha   90.00
_cell.angle_beta   90.00
_cell.angle_gamma   90.00
#
_symmetry.space_group_name_H-M   'P 1'
#
loop_
_entity.id
_entity.type
_entity.pdbx_description
1 polymer ?
#
loop_
_entity_poly.entity_id
_entity_poly.type
_entity_poly.pdbx_seq_one_letter_code
_entity_poly.pdbx_strand_id
1 'polypeptide(L)'
;MSVVVITGAGAGIGRASARAFAARGYDVAVMARDADRLEAAAAEVRDMGRRAMVLPLDVADAGAVESAAERVEAELGPIDVWVNDAATSVYGTVDQLTAEELHRVTDVTYHGTVYGTLAALSRMRPRDRGVIVQVSSGLAYRSIPLQAAYCGAKAAARGFTDALRCELMHDKSNVRVTMVHLPAVNTPQFSWVRSRLPRAAQPLPPVYQPEVAAKAIVWAAEHPCRELLVGWPVVLGVLGQRIAPGLMDRYVANRAWEGQQSDEPARAGRPDSLDEPVAVDVAAHGTFDFEASPDSPLLWAEMHRRAVAGAALGVAAVMVGAVRFLRH
;
A
#
# COMPACT_ATOMS: atom_id res chain seq x y z
N MET A 1 -8.74 7.97 22.88
CA MET A 1 -7.61 8.19 21.94
C MET A 1 -7.72 7.09 20.91
N SER A 2 -7.53 7.39 19.62
CA SER A 2 -7.64 6.39 18.57
C SER A 2 -6.34 5.60 18.42
N VAL A 3 -6.46 4.29 18.20
CA VAL A 3 -5.32 3.36 18.04
C VAL A 3 -5.26 2.86 16.61
N VAL A 4 -4.07 2.90 16.00
CA VAL A 4 -3.81 2.29 14.71
C VAL A 4 -2.73 1.23 14.80
N VAL A 5 -2.96 0.12 14.11
CA VAL A 5 -1.97 -0.94 13.87
C VAL A 5 -1.48 -0.85 12.44
N ILE A 6 -0.16 -0.90 12.21
CA ILE A 6 0.43 -0.82 10.87
C ILE A 6 1.42 -1.97 10.70
N THR A 7 1.14 -2.88 9.75
CA THR A 7 2.09 -3.92 9.35
C THR A 7 3.10 -3.37 8.33
N GLY A 8 4.33 -3.86 8.32
CA GLY A 8 5.38 -3.33 7.44
C GLY A 8 5.93 -1.97 7.85
N ALA A 9 5.74 -1.56 9.12
CA ALA A 9 6.01 -0.20 9.59
C ALA A 9 7.49 0.14 9.81
N GLY A 10 8.42 -0.79 9.64
CA GLY A 10 9.85 -0.56 9.88
C GLY A 10 10.52 0.33 8.82
N ALA A 11 9.97 0.44 7.61
CA ALA A 11 10.53 1.21 6.51
C ALA A 11 9.46 1.67 5.51
N GLY A 12 9.84 2.46 4.52
CA GLY A 12 9.02 2.80 3.37
C GLY A 12 7.67 3.42 3.74
N ILE A 13 6.63 2.93 3.07
CA ILE A 13 5.25 3.43 3.20
C ILE A 13 4.73 3.25 4.63
N GLY A 14 4.97 2.09 5.26
CA GLY A 14 4.51 1.82 6.62
C GLY A 14 5.10 2.78 7.63
N ARG A 15 6.42 3.10 7.55
CA ARG A 15 7.08 4.07 8.43
C ARG A 15 6.57 5.51 8.19
N ALA A 16 6.39 5.91 6.93
CA ALA A 16 5.78 7.20 6.59
C ALA A 16 4.34 7.29 7.11
N SER A 17 3.57 6.19 7.02
CA SER A 17 2.20 6.10 7.55
C SER A 17 2.17 6.21 9.08
N ALA A 18 3.11 5.59 9.79
CA ALA A 18 3.21 5.70 11.25
C ALA A 18 3.36 7.17 11.69
N ARG A 19 4.26 7.92 11.04
CA ARG A 19 4.41 9.37 11.27
C ARG A 19 3.12 10.13 10.95
N ALA A 20 2.49 9.81 9.81
CA ALA A 20 1.29 10.51 9.37
C ALA A 20 0.10 10.28 10.32
N PHE A 21 -0.09 9.07 10.84
CA PHE A 21 -1.10 8.78 11.87
C PHE A 21 -0.77 9.46 13.21
N ALA A 22 0.49 9.45 13.64
CA ALA A 22 0.92 10.15 14.86
C ALA A 22 0.61 11.65 14.78
N ALA A 23 0.90 12.29 13.64
CA ALA A 23 0.55 13.70 13.40
C ALA A 23 -0.97 13.97 13.44
N ARG A 24 -1.80 12.94 13.23
CA ARG A 24 -3.28 13.02 13.36
C ARG A 24 -3.76 12.68 14.79
N GLY A 25 -2.86 12.42 15.71
CA GLY A 25 -3.18 12.17 17.11
C GLY A 25 -3.47 10.71 17.45
N TYR A 26 -3.13 9.75 16.58
CA TYR A 26 -3.27 8.32 16.86
C TYR A 26 -2.10 7.81 17.71
N ASP A 27 -2.39 6.85 18.59
CA ASP A 27 -1.39 5.97 19.16
C ASP A 27 -1.13 4.84 18.17
N VAL A 28 0.13 4.43 17.98
CA VAL A 28 0.54 3.60 16.84
C VAL A 28 1.19 2.31 17.32
N ALA A 29 0.69 1.16 16.88
CA ALA A 29 1.38 -0.11 16.97
C ALA A 29 2.08 -0.42 15.64
N VAL A 30 3.40 -0.61 15.67
CA VAL A 30 4.25 -0.85 14.51
C VAL A 30 4.68 -2.31 14.47
N MET A 31 4.37 -3.02 13.36
CA MET A 31 4.67 -4.44 13.16
C MET A 31 5.58 -4.65 11.95
N ALA A 32 6.69 -5.35 12.13
CA ALA A 32 7.56 -5.89 11.06
C ALA A 32 8.54 -6.87 11.69
N ARG A 33 9.42 -7.49 10.88
CA ARG A 33 10.40 -8.47 11.37
C ARG A 33 11.59 -7.84 12.11
N ASP A 34 12.02 -6.66 11.68
CA ASP A 34 13.23 -5.99 12.17
C ASP A 34 12.90 -5.10 13.37
N ALA A 35 13.36 -5.51 14.57
CA ALA A 35 13.10 -4.82 15.82
C ALA A 35 13.74 -3.42 15.89
N ASP A 36 14.96 -3.27 15.38
CA ASP A 36 15.70 -2.00 15.46
C ASP A 36 15.04 -0.94 14.59
N ARG A 37 14.63 -1.29 13.37
CA ARG A 37 13.87 -0.40 12.49
C ARG A 37 12.49 -0.04 13.05
N LEU A 38 11.84 -0.99 13.73
CA LEU A 38 10.57 -0.71 14.41
C LEU A 38 10.77 0.25 15.58
N GLU A 39 11.85 0.08 16.36
CA GLU A 39 12.14 1.00 17.47
C GLU A 39 12.44 2.41 16.96
N ALA A 40 13.20 2.54 15.85
CA ALA A 40 13.42 3.83 15.21
C ALA A 40 12.11 4.48 14.73
N ALA A 41 11.20 3.71 14.11
CA ALA A 41 9.88 4.20 13.70
C ALA A 41 9.00 4.58 14.91
N ALA A 42 9.06 3.81 16.00
CA ALA A 42 8.35 4.10 17.24
C ALA A 42 8.89 5.34 17.94
N ALA A 43 10.20 5.58 17.91
CA ALA A 43 10.80 6.80 18.44
C ALA A 43 10.24 8.05 17.72
N GLU A 44 10.16 8.03 16.38
CA GLU A 44 9.55 9.13 15.62
C GLU A 44 8.09 9.41 16.04
N VAL A 45 7.30 8.37 16.34
CA VAL A 45 5.93 8.51 16.85
C VAL A 45 5.91 9.12 18.26
N ARG A 46 6.82 8.67 19.14
CA ARG A 46 6.94 9.19 20.51
C ARG A 46 7.38 10.65 20.54
N ASP A 47 8.29 11.05 19.66
CA ASP A 47 8.74 12.45 19.50
C ASP A 47 7.59 13.39 19.11
N MET A 48 6.54 12.86 18.47
CA MET A 48 5.28 13.57 18.18
C MET A 48 4.30 13.56 19.38
N GLY A 49 4.71 13.09 20.56
CA GLY A 49 3.89 13.04 21.77
C GLY A 49 2.82 11.94 21.75
N ARG A 50 3.00 10.88 20.94
CA ARG A 50 2.06 9.75 20.88
C ARG A 50 2.66 8.49 21.47
N ARG A 51 1.79 7.57 21.95
CA ARG A 51 2.25 6.25 22.38
C ARG A 51 2.61 5.42 21.15
N ALA A 52 3.70 4.66 21.24
CA ALA A 52 4.12 3.74 20.21
C ALA A 52 4.44 2.37 20.81
N MET A 53 3.91 1.31 20.22
CA MET A 53 4.15 -0.08 20.60
C MET A 53 4.91 -0.80 19.49
N VAL A 54 6.01 -1.45 19.84
CA VAL A 54 6.87 -2.20 18.91
C VAL A 54 6.53 -3.68 18.98
N LEU A 55 6.26 -4.28 17.84
CA LEU A 55 5.81 -5.67 17.68
C LEU A 55 6.64 -6.39 16.61
N PRO A 56 7.83 -6.92 16.98
CA PRO A 56 8.65 -7.68 16.04
C PRO A 56 8.00 -9.03 15.75
N LEU A 57 7.54 -9.22 14.52
CA LEU A 57 6.94 -10.48 14.07
C LEU A 57 6.94 -10.58 12.54
N ASP A 58 6.77 -11.79 12.03
CA ASP A 58 6.47 -12.04 10.63
C ASP A 58 4.95 -12.12 10.44
N VAL A 59 4.42 -11.31 9.53
CA VAL A 59 2.97 -11.31 9.22
C VAL A 59 2.48 -12.62 8.57
N ALA A 60 3.39 -13.47 8.10
CA ALA A 60 3.08 -14.81 7.63
C ALA A 60 2.75 -15.81 8.76
N ASP A 61 3.00 -15.45 10.01
CA ASP A 61 2.59 -16.22 11.20
C ASP A 61 1.26 -15.68 11.76
N ALA A 62 0.18 -16.41 11.49
CA ALA A 62 -1.16 -16.05 11.94
C ALA A 62 -1.28 -15.96 13.47
N GLY A 63 -0.60 -16.85 14.20
CA GLY A 63 -0.64 -16.87 15.68
C GLY A 63 0.08 -15.67 16.27
N ALA A 64 1.23 -15.29 15.68
CA ALA A 64 1.97 -14.10 16.09
C ALA A 64 1.17 -12.81 15.84
N VAL A 65 0.47 -12.71 14.70
CA VAL A 65 -0.39 -11.56 14.37
C VAL A 65 -1.56 -11.45 15.34
N GLU A 66 -2.23 -12.57 15.66
CA GLU A 66 -3.36 -12.60 16.62
C GLU A 66 -2.91 -12.21 18.02
N SER A 67 -1.81 -12.79 18.53
CA SER A 67 -1.24 -12.45 19.84
C SER A 67 -0.80 -10.99 19.94
N ALA A 68 -0.24 -10.46 18.85
CA ALA A 68 0.13 -9.04 18.78
C ALA A 68 -1.10 -8.12 18.86
N ALA A 69 -2.19 -8.48 18.19
CA ALA A 69 -3.43 -7.70 18.25
C ALA A 69 -4.05 -7.72 19.65
N GLU A 70 -4.00 -8.85 20.39
CA GLU A 70 -4.40 -8.92 21.80
C GLU A 70 -3.59 -7.97 22.68
N ARG A 71 -2.27 -7.98 22.51
CA ARG A 71 -1.39 -7.09 23.25
C ARG A 71 -1.66 -5.61 22.96
N VAL A 72 -1.93 -5.25 21.70
CA VAL A 72 -2.29 -3.86 21.34
C VAL A 72 -3.54 -3.41 22.08
N GLU A 73 -4.61 -4.23 22.12
CA GLU A 73 -5.83 -3.85 22.84
C GLU A 73 -5.62 -3.77 24.37
N ALA A 74 -4.79 -4.64 24.93
CA ALA A 74 -4.48 -4.63 26.35
C ALA A 74 -3.64 -3.40 26.77
N GLU A 75 -2.69 -2.98 25.94
CA GLU A 75 -1.70 -1.95 26.31
C GLU A 75 -2.04 -0.55 25.76
N LEU A 76 -2.57 -0.46 24.53
CA LEU A 76 -2.93 0.83 23.89
C LEU A 76 -4.44 1.12 23.94
N GLY A 77 -5.25 0.08 23.97
CA GLY A 77 -6.71 0.17 23.93
C GLY A 77 -7.31 -0.31 22.61
N PRO A 78 -8.63 -0.16 22.42
CA PRO A 78 -9.35 -0.68 21.27
C PRO A 78 -8.76 -0.22 19.94
N ILE A 79 -8.52 -1.16 19.03
CA ILE A 79 -7.97 -0.90 17.69
C ILE A 79 -9.05 -0.25 16.82
N ASP A 80 -8.89 1.03 16.47
CA ASP A 80 -9.82 1.76 15.60
C ASP A 80 -9.47 1.59 14.11
N VAL A 81 -8.17 1.48 13.78
CA VAL A 81 -7.68 1.34 12.40
C VAL A 81 -6.66 0.21 12.32
N TRP A 82 -6.78 -0.61 11.29
CA TRP A 82 -5.79 -1.62 10.93
C TRP A 82 -5.29 -1.40 9.51
N VAL A 83 -3.99 -1.21 9.34
CA VAL A 83 -3.35 -1.01 8.04
C VAL A 83 -2.52 -2.23 7.67
N ASN A 84 -2.93 -2.96 6.65
CA ASN A 84 -2.18 -4.05 6.05
C ASN A 84 -1.27 -3.48 4.95
N ASP A 85 -0.02 -3.14 5.29
CA ASP A 85 0.99 -2.61 4.37
C ASP A 85 2.12 -3.59 4.07
N ALA A 86 2.41 -4.53 4.98
CA ALA A 86 3.48 -5.50 4.80
C ALA A 86 3.37 -6.24 3.46
N ALA A 87 4.46 -6.24 2.68
CA ALA A 87 4.55 -6.91 1.41
C ALA A 87 6.01 -7.24 1.08
N THR A 88 6.22 -8.23 0.22
CA THR A 88 7.52 -8.56 -0.36
C THR A 88 7.37 -8.95 -1.82
N SER A 89 8.47 -8.96 -2.57
CA SER A 89 8.51 -9.29 -3.99
C SER A 89 9.79 -10.02 -4.35
N VAL A 90 9.76 -10.70 -5.49
CA VAL A 90 10.94 -11.22 -6.18
C VAL A 90 10.88 -10.74 -7.62
N TYR A 91 12.00 -10.23 -8.12
CA TYR A 91 12.16 -9.81 -9.50
C TYR A 91 12.84 -10.90 -10.32
N GLY A 92 12.19 -11.31 -11.39
CA GLY A 92 12.67 -12.34 -12.32
C GLY A 92 11.58 -12.74 -13.30
N THR A 93 11.96 -13.46 -14.35
CA THR A 93 10.99 -14.08 -15.28
C THR A 93 10.30 -15.25 -14.59
N VAL A 94 9.12 -15.65 -15.06
CA VAL A 94 8.32 -16.72 -14.43
C VAL A 94 9.09 -18.04 -14.33
N ASP A 95 9.88 -18.37 -15.34
CA ASP A 95 10.71 -19.57 -15.39
C ASP A 95 11.94 -19.53 -14.46
N GLN A 96 12.30 -18.37 -13.93
CA GLN A 96 13.36 -18.18 -12.94
C GLN A 96 12.88 -18.27 -11.50
N LEU A 97 11.58 -18.16 -11.25
CA LEU A 97 11.02 -18.19 -9.90
C LEU A 97 10.96 -19.63 -9.37
N THR A 98 11.32 -19.81 -8.10
CA THR A 98 11.14 -21.11 -7.42
C THR A 98 9.79 -21.19 -6.71
N ALA A 99 9.36 -22.43 -6.40
CA ALA A 99 8.11 -22.62 -5.64
C ALA A 99 8.16 -21.99 -4.25
N GLU A 100 9.31 -22.06 -3.58
CA GLU A 100 9.55 -21.49 -2.26
C GLU A 100 9.41 -19.95 -2.29
N GLU A 101 9.93 -19.30 -3.31
CA GLU A 101 9.79 -17.86 -3.50
C GLU A 101 8.34 -17.45 -3.77
N LEU A 102 7.62 -18.21 -4.58
CA LEU A 102 6.19 -18.03 -4.83
C LEU A 102 5.40 -18.16 -3.53
N HIS A 103 5.68 -19.20 -2.73
CA HIS A 103 5.07 -19.39 -1.42
C HIS A 103 5.38 -18.20 -0.50
N ARG A 104 6.67 -17.85 -0.34
CA ARG A 104 7.07 -16.78 0.56
C ARG A 104 6.45 -15.42 0.21
N VAL A 105 6.42 -15.05 -1.07
CA VAL A 105 5.76 -13.82 -1.53
C VAL A 105 4.27 -13.86 -1.25
N THR A 106 3.62 -15.02 -1.45
CA THR A 106 2.19 -15.21 -1.18
C THR A 106 1.90 -15.15 0.31
N ASP A 107 2.71 -15.81 1.14
CA ASP A 107 2.53 -15.86 2.60
C ASP A 107 2.62 -14.46 3.22
N VAL A 108 3.62 -13.67 2.82
CA VAL A 108 3.76 -12.31 3.34
C VAL A 108 2.71 -11.36 2.76
N THR A 109 2.56 -11.35 1.42
CA THR A 109 1.81 -10.28 0.74
C THR A 109 0.30 -10.53 0.71
N TYR A 110 -0.11 -11.81 0.64
CA TYR A 110 -1.53 -12.20 0.64
C TYR A 110 -1.97 -12.73 2.01
N HIS A 111 -1.36 -13.82 2.51
CA HIS A 111 -1.78 -14.40 3.78
C HIS A 111 -1.58 -13.43 4.94
N GLY A 112 -0.48 -12.66 4.98
CA GLY A 112 -0.28 -11.60 5.97
C GLY A 112 -1.38 -10.53 5.94
N THR A 113 -1.86 -10.15 4.75
CA THR A 113 -3.05 -9.29 4.61
C THR A 113 -4.31 -9.95 5.16
N VAL A 114 -4.51 -11.25 4.90
CA VAL A 114 -5.66 -12.03 5.43
C VAL A 114 -5.58 -12.13 6.95
N TYR A 115 -4.44 -12.52 7.52
CA TYR A 115 -4.27 -12.70 8.96
C TYR A 115 -4.47 -11.39 9.73
N GLY A 116 -3.88 -10.29 9.25
CA GLY A 116 -4.13 -8.97 9.82
C GLY A 116 -5.60 -8.55 9.74
N THR A 117 -6.27 -8.89 8.64
CA THR A 117 -7.71 -8.62 8.49
C THR A 117 -8.55 -9.44 9.47
N LEU A 118 -8.24 -10.72 9.66
CA LEU A 118 -8.94 -11.58 10.61
C LEU A 118 -8.75 -11.09 12.05
N ALA A 119 -7.51 -10.76 12.44
CA ALA A 119 -7.20 -10.20 13.75
C ALA A 119 -7.90 -8.86 14.01
N ALA A 120 -8.04 -8.01 13.00
CA ALA A 120 -8.82 -6.78 13.10
C ALA A 120 -10.32 -7.04 13.24
N LEU A 121 -10.87 -7.93 12.41
CA LEU A 121 -12.30 -8.24 12.41
C LEU A 121 -12.76 -8.89 13.72
N SER A 122 -11.97 -9.79 14.33
CA SER A 122 -12.30 -10.43 15.60
C SER A 122 -12.52 -9.40 16.73
N ARG A 123 -11.89 -8.23 16.62
CA ARG A 123 -11.99 -7.13 17.59
C ARG A 123 -12.99 -6.04 17.18
N MET A 124 -13.07 -5.75 15.90
CA MET A 124 -13.95 -4.68 15.39
C MET A 124 -15.42 -5.11 15.27
N ARG A 125 -15.70 -6.35 14.87
CA ARG A 125 -17.09 -6.87 14.73
C ARG A 125 -17.91 -6.82 16.04
N PRO A 126 -17.41 -7.25 17.21
CA PRO A 126 -18.17 -7.17 18.46
C PRO A 126 -18.55 -5.74 18.85
N ARG A 127 -17.74 -4.75 18.46
CA ARG A 127 -18.00 -3.34 18.70
C ARG A 127 -18.76 -2.67 17.57
N ASP A 128 -18.94 -3.38 16.45
CA ASP A 128 -19.49 -2.91 15.18
C ASP A 128 -18.85 -1.57 14.73
N ARG A 129 -17.54 -1.45 14.95
CA ARG A 129 -16.77 -0.22 14.68
C ARG A 129 -15.32 -0.54 14.38
N GLY A 130 -14.79 0.07 13.31
CA GLY A 130 -13.38 0.01 12.93
C GLY A 130 -13.19 0.21 11.43
N VAL A 131 -11.96 0.49 11.04
CA VAL A 131 -11.58 0.64 9.64
C VAL A 131 -10.37 -0.21 9.32
N ILE A 132 -10.47 -1.01 8.28
CA ILE A 132 -9.35 -1.79 7.74
C ILE A 132 -8.90 -1.11 6.43
N VAL A 133 -7.62 -0.78 6.34
CA VAL A 133 -7.01 -0.21 5.13
C VAL A 133 -6.09 -1.26 4.52
N GLN A 134 -6.42 -1.72 3.33
CA GLN A 134 -5.60 -2.64 2.54
C GLN A 134 -4.68 -1.86 1.61
N VAL A 135 -3.38 -1.85 1.89
CA VAL A 135 -2.40 -1.23 1.00
C VAL A 135 -2.14 -2.17 -0.18
N SER A 136 -2.63 -1.77 -1.32
CA SER A 136 -2.58 -2.51 -2.57
C SER A 136 -1.72 -1.78 -3.61
N SER A 137 -1.75 -2.24 -4.83
CA SER A 137 -1.02 -1.69 -5.96
C SER A 137 -1.92 -1.64 -7.19
N GLY A 138 -1.63 -0.75 -8.12
CA GLY A 138 -2.18 -0.83 -9.48
C GLY A 138 -1.94 -2.19 -10.13
N LEU A 139 -0.90 -2.91 -9.69
CA LEU A 139 -0.54 -4.25 -10.15
C LEU A 139 -1.55 -5.33 -9.73
N ALA A 140 -2.44 -5.06 -8.79
CA ALA A 140 -3.58 -5.93 -8.47
C ALA A 140 -4.64 -5.96 -9.58
N TYR A 141 -4.65 -4.97 -10.46
CA TYR A 141 -5.54 -4.88 -11.62
C TYR A 141 -4.83 -5.16 -12.94
N ARG A 142 -3.63 -4.62 -13.09
CA ARG A 142 -2.81 -4.81 -14.27
C ARG A 142 -1.43 -5.34 -13.88
N SER A 143 -1.23 -6.64 -14.06
CA SER A 143 0.07 -7.28 -13.85
C SER A 143 1.10 -6.81 -14.88
N ILE A 144 2.37 -6.80 -14.47
CA ILE A 144 3.52 -6.47 -15.32
C ILE A 144 4.51 -7.63 -15.31
N PRO A 145 5.38 -7.75 -16.33
CA PRO A 145 6.45 -8.76 -16.31
C PRO A 145 7.40 -8.56 -15.13
N LEU A 146 8.20 -9.56 -14.85
CA LEU A 146 9.27 -9.59 -13.83
C LEU A 146 8.80 -9.56 -12.36
N GLN A 147 7.49 -9.42 -12.09
CA GLN A 147 6.90 -9.42 -10.74
C GLN A 147 5.67 -10.34 -10.63
N ALA A 148 5.68 -11.48 -11.30
CA ALA A 148 4.51 -12.35 -11.37
C ALA A 148 3.99 -12.80 -9.99
N ALA A 149 4.88 -13.16 -9.06
CA ALA A 149 4.52 -13.56 -7.69
C ALA A 149 3.78 -12.44 -6.94
N TYR A 150 4.35 -11.23 -6.96
CA TYR A 150 3.76 -10.05 -6.30
C TYR A 150 2.41 -9.67 -6.93
N CYS A 151 2.32 -9.63 -8.25
CA CYS A 151 1.06 -9.33 -8.95
C CYS A 151 -0.04 -10.32 -8.58
N GLY A 152 0.29 -11.62 -8.56
CA GLY A 152 -0.63 -12.69 -8.14
C GLY A 152 -1.12 -12.50 -6.70
N ALA A 153 -0.21 -12.25 -5.76
CA ALA A 153 -0.53 -12.04 -4.35
C ALA A 153 -1.42 -10.78 -4.14
N LYS A 154 -1.12 -9.67 -4.81
CA LYS A 154 -1.94 -8.44 -4.73
C LYS A 154 -3.32 -8.61 -5.41
N ALA A 155 -3.42 -9.38 -6.49
CA ALA A 155 -4.69 -9.73 -7.10
C ALA A 155 -5.55 -10.62 -6.19
N ALA A 156 -4.94 -11.59 -5.50
CA ALA A 156 -5.59 -12.43 -4.50
C ALA A 156 -6.13 -11.60 -3.33
N ALA A 157 -5.31 -10.68 -2.77
CA ALA A 157 -5.73 -9.78 -1.70
C ALA A 157 -6.92 -8.89 -2.12
N ARG A 158 -6.97 -8.45 -3.38
CA ARG A 158 -8.11 -7.72 -3.92
C ARG A 158 -9.37 -8.58 -3.96
N GLY A 159 -9.28 -9.81 -4.49
CA GLY A 159 -10.42 -10.73 -4.53
C GLY A 159 -10.97 -11.05 -3.13
N PHE A 160 -10.09 -11.32 -2.17
CA PHE A 160 -10.45 -11.52 -0.76
C PHE A 160 -11.18 -10.29 -0.18
N THR A 161 -10.65 -9.09 -0.44
CA THR A 161 -11.25 -7.84 0.07
C THR A 161 -12.62 -7.56 -0.57
N ASP A 162 -12.82 -7.90 -1.85
CA ASP A 162 -14.12 -7.76 -2.50
C ASP A 162 -15.17 -8.68 -1.87
N ALA A 163 -14.82 -9.93 -1.55
CA ALA A 163 -15.70 -10.87 -0.85
C ALA A 163 -16.05 -10.36 0.56
N LEU A 164 -15.04 -9.99 1.35
CA LEU A 164 -15.22 -9.44 2.69
C LEU A 164 -16.16 -8.23 2.71
N ARG A 165 -16.02 -7.34 1.75
CA ARG A 165 -16.88 -6.15 1.65
C ARG A 165 -18.34 -6.53 1.46
N CYS A 166 -18.63 -7.55 0.63
CA CYS A 166 -19.98 -8.04 0.42
C CYS A 166 -20.56 -8.66 1.70
N GLU A 167 -19.76 -9.42 2.46
CA GLU A 167 -20.16 -9.98 3.74
C GLU A 167 -20.49 -8.89 4.76
N LEU A 168 -19.62 -7.89 4.92
CA LEU A 168 -19.87 -6.76 5.83
C LEU A 168 -21.15 -5.98 5.45
N MET A 169 -21.42 -5.83 4.15
CA MET A 169 -22.66 -5.20 3.68
C MET A 169 -23.88 -6.07 3.96
N HIS A 170 -23.80 -7.39 3.76
CA HIS A 170 -24.87 -8.33 4.08
C HIS A 170 -25.23 -8.28 5.57
N ASP A 171 -24.24 -8.28 6.44
CA ASP A 171 -24.36 -8.21 7.90
C ASP A 171 -24.78 -6.82 8.40
N LYS A 172 -24.88 -5.83 7.51
CA LYS A 172 -25.12 -4.40 7.83
C LYS A 172 -24.12 -3.84 8.84
N SER A 173 -22.89 -4.37 8.83
CA SER A 173 -21.84 -3.96 9.75
C SER A 173 -21.37 -2.52 9.50
N ASN A 174 -21.01 -1.82 10.58
CA ASN A 174 -20.36 -0.53 10.53
C ASN A 174 -18.83 -0.62 10.40
N VAL A 175 -18.25 -1.82 10.46
CA VAL A 175 -16.85 -2.03 10.10
C VAL A 175 -16.66 -1.71 8.61
N ARG A 176 -15.60 -0.94 8.29
CA ARG A 176 -15.32 -0.52 6.91
C ARG A 176 -13.99 -1.09 6.42
N VAL A 177 -13.94 -1.42 5.14
CA VAL A 177 -12.70 -1.82 4.47
C VAL A 177 -12.47 -0.98 3.23
N THR A 178 -11.31 -0.30 3.17
CA THR A 178 -10.88 0.50 2.03
C THR A 178 -9.61 -0.10 1.44
N MET A 179 -9.55 -0.19 0.12
CA MET A 179 -8.34 -0.60 -0.58
C MET A 179 -7.67 0.62 -1.22
N VAL A 180 -6.39 0.83 -0.93
CA VAL A 180 -5.59 1.93 -1.49
C VAL A 180 -4.64 1.37 -2.54
N HIS A 181 -4.89 1.66 -3.80
CA HIS A 181 -4.06 1.19 -4.92
C HIS A 181 -2.97 2.22 -5.24
N LEU A 182 -1.73 1.86 -4.92
CA LEU A 182 -0.57 2.72 -5.07
C LEU A 182 0.10 2.56 -6.44
N PRO A 183 0.68 3.61 -6.99
CA PRO A 183 1.66 3.56 -8.08
C PRO A 183 3.02 3.10 -7.57
N ALA A 184 4.08 3.28 -8.36
CA ALA A 184 5.45 3.11 -7.90
C ALA A 184 5.80 4.18 -6.84
N VAL A 185 6.38 3.74 -5.72
CA VAL A 185 6.73 4.58 -4.57
C VAL A 185 8.23 4.44 -4.27
N ASN A 186 8.89 5.56 -4.00
CA ASN A 186 10.29 5.63 -3.61
C ASN A 186 10.50 5.05 -2.22
N THR A 187 10.70 3.75 -2.14
CA THR A 187 10.93 3.03 -0.88
C THR A 187 12.27 2.31 -0.89
N PRO A 188 12.85 1.99 0.27
CA PRO A 188 14.09 1.23 0.35
C PRO A 188 14.00 -0.20 -0.23
N GLN A 189 12.81 -0.70 -0.54
CA GLN A 189 12.60 -2.05 -1.07
C GLN A 189 13.50 -2.37 -2.27
N PHE A 190 13.74 -1.41 -3.16
CA PHE A 190 14.57 -1.62 -4.35
C PHE A 190 16.05 -1.87 -4.04
N SER A 191 16.53 -1.46 -2.87
CA SER A 191 17.90 -1.71 -2.42
C SER A 191 18.12 -3.13 -1.87
N TRP A 192 17.04 -3.88 -1.53
CA TRP A 192 17.14 -5.21 -0.92
C TRP A 192 16.15 -6.26 -1.46
N VAL A 193 15.38 -5.94 -2.48
CA VAL A 193 14.49 -6.95 -3.09
C VAL A 193 15.32 -8.06 -3.74
N ARG A 194 14.92 -9.33 -3.56
CA ARG A 194 15.52 -10.45 -4.30
C ARG A 194 15.31 -10.24 -5.79
N SER A 195 16.39 -10.28 -6.56
CA SER A 195 16.36 -9.96 -8.00
C SER A 195 17.29 -10.86 -8.80
N ARG A 196 16.79 -11.37 -9.91
CA ARG A 196 17.53 -12.08 -10.95
C ARG A 196 17.72 -11.26 -12.22
N LEU A 197 17.42 -9.97 -12.13
CA LEU A 197 17.60 -9.07 -13.25
C LEU A 197 19.07 -8.80 -13.50
N PRO A 198 19.48 -8.61 -14.75
CA PRO A 198 20.89 -8.27 -15.09
C PRO A 198 21.29 -6.88 -14.62
N ARG A 199 20.32 -6.01 -14.39
CA ARG A 199 20.50 -4.64 -13.90
C ARG A 199 19.77 -4.43 -12.57
N ALA A 200 20.17 -3.40 -11.81
CA ALA A 200 19.54 -3.11 -10.53
C ALA A 200 18.05 -2.79 -10.70
N ALA A 201 17.22 -3.37 -9.83
CA ALA A 201 15.77 -3.13 -9.85
C ALA A 201 15.46 -1.67 -9.47
N GLN A 202 14.49 -1.08 -10.16
CA GLN A 202 14.01 0.28 -9.89
C GLN A 202 12.48 0.35 -9.96
N PRO A 203 11.85 1.37 -9.32
CA PRO A 203 10.43 1.62 -9.45
C PRO A 203 10.08 2.02 -10.89
N LEU A 204 8.98 1.48 -11.42
CA LEU A 204 8.50 1.84 -12.77
C LEU A 204 7.94 3.27 -12.76
N PRO A 205 8.54 4.22 -13.47
CA PRO A 205 8.09 5.62 -13.48
C PRO A 205 6.65 5.82 -14.00
N PRO A 206 5.93 6.86 -13.52
CA PRO A 206 6.35 7.88 -12.57
C PRO A 206 6.36 7.39 -11.12
N VAL A 207 7.33 7.86 -10.35
CA VAL A 207 7.56 7.48 -8.95
C VAL A 207 6.99 8.56 -8.02
N TYR A 208 6.47 8.16 -6.87
CA TYR A 208 5.94 9.08 -5.86
C TYR A 208 6.67 8.90 -4.53
N GLN A 209 6.72 9.96 -3.72
CA GLN A 209 7.30 9.88 -2.38
C GLN A 209 6.40 9.07 -1.43
N PRO A 210 6.97 8.40 -0.40
CA PRO A 210 6.21 7.63 0.60
C PRO A 210 5.12 8.43 1.30
N GLU A 211 5.31 9.73 1.46
CA GLU A 211 4.35 10.65 2.08
C GLU A 211 3.05 10.76 1.28
N VAL A 212 3.10 10.63 -0.04
CA VAL A 212 1.89 10.60 -0.88
C VAL A 212 1.05 9.36 -0.56
N ALA A 213 1.71 8.21 -0.42
CA ALA A 213 1.05 6.97 -0.02
C ALA A 213 0.49 7.06 1.41
N ALA A 214 1.29 7.56 2.36
CA ALA A 214 0.88 7.74 3.74
C ALA A 214 -0.34 8.67 3.87
N LYS A 215 -0.35 9.79 3.14
CA LYS A 215 -1.49 10.71 3.07
C LYS A 215 -2.76 10.03 2.56
N ALA A 216 -2.63 9.19 1.53
CA ALA A 216 -3.74 8.41 0.99
C ALA A 216 -4.28 7.39 2.00
N ILE A 217 -3.39 6.69 2.72
CA ILE A 217 -3.73 5.68 3.74
C ILE A 217 -4.46 6.32 4.92
N VAL A 218 -3.94 7.42 5.45
CA VAL A 218 -4.59 8.16 6.55
C VAL A 218 -5.95 8.68 6.10
N TRP A 219 -6.03 9.29 4.91
CA TRP A 219 -7.31 9.77 4.39
C TRP A 219 -8.34 8.64 4.23
N ALA A 220 -7.92 7.48 3.72
CA ALA A 220 -8.77 6.30 3.58
C ALA A 220 -9.27 5.75 4.92
N ALA A 221 -8.49 5.87 5.99
CA ALA A 221 -8.88 5.50 7.35
C ALA A 221 -9.95 6.46 7.91
N GLU A 222 -9.81 7.77 7.65
CA GLU A 222 -10.74 8.79 8.12
C GLU A 222 -11.99 8.95 7.25
N HIS A 223 -11.89 8.58 5.95
CA HIS A 223 -12.96 8.69 4.95
C HIS A 223 -13.14 7.37 4.19
N PRO A 224 -13.66 6.32 4.84
CA PRO A 224 -13.75 5.00 4.23
C PRO A 224 -14.51 5.03 2.91
N CYS A 225 -13.91 4.44 1.90
CA CYS A 225 -14.49 4.28 0.57
C CYS A 225 -14.19 2.89 0.03
N ARG A 226 -14.78 2.52 -1.12
CA ARG A 226 -14.52 1.22 -1.72
C ARG A 226 -13.03 1.07 -2.06
N GLU A 227 -12.51 2.02 -2.83
CA GLU A 227 -11.16 2.04 -3.35
C GLU A 227 -10.67 3.47 -3.52
N LEU A 228 -9.39 3.68 -3.32
CA LEU A 228 -8.69 4.93 -3.59
C LEU A 228 -7.54 4.65 -4.57
N LEU A 229 -7.59 5.28 -5.74
CA LEU A 229 -6.57 5.15 -6.78
C LEU A 229 -5.57 6.30 -6.66
N VAL A 230 -4.32 6.01 -6.29
CA VAL A 230 -3.29 7.01 -6.08
C VAL A 230 -2.40 7.13 -7.32
N GLY A 231 -2.45 8.31 -7.95
CA GLY A 231 -1.68 8.56 -9.17
C GLY A 231 -2.36 8.05 -10.45
N TRP A 232 -2.26 8.84 -11.50
CA TRP A 232 -2.86 8.58 -12.79
C TRP A 232 -2.40 7.27 -13.48
N PRO A 233 -1.16 6.73 -13.26
CA PRO A 233 -0.77 5.45 -13.85
C PRO A 233 -1.65 4.29 -13.39
N VAL A 234 -2.12 4.34 -12.13
CA VAL A 234 -3.04 3.33 -11.58
C VAL A 234 -4.37 3.38 -12.32
N VAL A 235 -4.92 4.58 -12.51
CA VAL A 235 -6.18 4.78 -13.26
C VAL A 235 -6.05 4.27 -14.69
N LEU A 236 -4.96 4.62 -15.39
CA LEU A 236 -4.71 4.15 -16.75
C LEU A 236 -4.56 2.63 -16.81
N GLY A 237 -3.84 2.03 -15.84
CA GLY A 237 -3.72 0.58 -15.75
C GLY A 237 -5.06 -0.11 -15.59
N VAL A 238 -5.91 0.38 -14.69
CA VAL A 238 -7.26 -0.15 -14.45
C VAL A 238 -8.16 0.00 -15.67
N LEU A 239 -8.23 1.19 -16.27
CA LEU A 239 -9.07 1.46 -17.43
C LEU A 239 -8.56 0.73 -18.69
N GLY A 240 -7.25 0.79 -18.94
CA GLY A 240 -6.63 0.11 -20.07
C GLY A 240 -6.86 -1.39 -20.04
N GLN A 241 -6.73 -2.01 -18.86
CA GLN A 241 -7.01 -3.44 -18.66
C GLN A 241 -8.48 -3.79 -18.94
N ARG A 242 -9.42 -2.91 -18.60
CA ARG A 242 -10.87 -3.15 -18.83
C ARG A 242 -11.29 -2.93 -20.26
N ILE A 243 -10.72 -1.96 -20.95
CA ILE A 243 -11.16 -1.51 -22.28
C ILE A 243 -10.38 -2.22 -23.39
N ALA A 244 -9.07 -2.34 -23.25
CA ALA A 244 -8.18 -2.82 -24.30
C ALA A 244 -7.04 -3.70 -23.75
N PRO A 245 -7.33 -4.87 -23.11
CA PRO A 245 -6.33 -5.70 -22.44
C PRO A 245 -5.20 -6.12 -23.37
N GLY A 246 -5.48 -6.50 -24.61
CA GLY A 246 -4.45 -6.91 -25.57
C GLY A 246 -3.50 -5.78 -26.01
N LEU A 247 -3.95 -4.52 -26.01
CA LEU A 247 -3.07 -3.38 -26.23
C LEU A 247 -2.21 -3.11 -24.99
N MET A 248 -2.79 -3.28 -23.80
CA MET A 248 -2.04 -3.18 -22.56
C MET A 248 -0.98 -4.28 -22.45
N ASP A 249 -1.22 -5.50 -22.91
CA ASP A 249 -0.22 -6.56 -22.97
C ASP A 249 1.01 -6.12 -23.77
N ARG A 250 0.79 -5.59 -24.98
CA ARG A 250 1.87 -5.11 -25.85
C ARG A 250 2.63 -3.93 -25.23
N TYR A 251 1.89 -3.01 -24.61
CA TYR A 251 2.49 -1.84 -23.96
C TYR A 251 3.39 -2.24 -22.78
N VAL A 252 2.90 -3.08 -21.87
CA VAL A 252 3.68 -3.44 -20.67
C VAL A 252 4.79 -4.46 -20.98
N ALA A 253 4.65 -5.30 -22.03
CA ALA A 253 5.67 -6.27 -22.40
C ALA A 253 7.03 -5.60 -22.65
N ASN A 254 7.05 -4.44 -23.27
CA ASN A 254 8.30 -3.70 -23.53
C ASN A 254 8.55 -2.62 -22.47
N ARG A 255 7.54 -1.75 -22.25
CA ARG A 255 7.71 -0.56 -21.40
C ARG A 255 7.97 -0.90 -19.94
N ALA A 256 7.22 -1.86 -19.38
CA ALA A 256 7.41 -2.26 -18.00
C ALA A 256 8.63 -3.18 -17.82
N TRP A 257 9.02 -3.93 -18.84
CA TRP A 257 10.24 -4.74 -18.79
C TRP A 257 11.48 -3.87 -18.62
N GLU A 258 11.67 -2.89 -19.50
CA GLU A 258 12.82 -1.99 -19.43
C GLU A 258 12.74 -1.02 -18.26
N GLY A 259 11.57 -0.47 -17.99
CA GLY A 259 11.40 0.56 -16.96
C GLY A 259 11.57 0.08 -15.52
N GLN A 260 11.63 -1.23 -15.27
CA GLN A 260 11.92 -1.81 -13.94
C GLN A 260 13.41 -2.05 -13.69
N GLN A 261 14.27 -1.73 -14.64
CA GLN A 261 15.70 -1.97 -14.58
C GLN A 261 16.43 -0.63 -14.75
N SER A 262 17.32 -0.30 -13.81
CA SER A 262 18.18 0.89 -13.91
C SER A 262 19.29 0.67 -14.93
N ASP A 263 20.10 1.70 -15.18
CA ASP A 263 21.28 1.59 -16.03
C ASP A 263 22.48 0.93 -15.31
N GLU A 264 22.39 0.74 -13.98
CA GLU A 264 23.42 0.10 -13.19
C GLU A 264 23.34 -1.43 -13.26
N PRO A 265 24.47 -2.13 -13.39
CA PRO A 265 24.48 -3.59 -13.34
C PRO A 265 24.04 -4.10 -11.96
N ALA A 266 23.38 -5.24 -11.92
CA ALA A 266 23.03 -5.88 -10.67
C ALA A 266 24.29 -6.27 -9.89
N ARG A 267 24.32 -5.99 -8.58
CA ARG A 267 25.44 -6.38 -7.72
C ARG A 267 25.29 -7.84 -7.32
N ALA A 268 26.25 -8.68 -7.68
CA ALA A 268 26.29 -10.08 -7.29
C ALA A 268 26.42 -10.21 -5.75
N GLY A 269 25.71 -11.18 -5.16
CA GLY A 269 25.79 -11.45 -3.72
C GLY A 269 25.18 -10.37 -2.81
N ARG A 270 24.39 -9.46 -3.35
CA ARG A 270 23.66 -8.48 -2.54
C ARG A 270 22.69 -9.18 -1.61
N PRO A 271 22.72 -8.89 -0.28
CA PRO A 271 21.70 -9.40 0.65
C PRO A 271 20.29 -9.00 0.19
N ASP A 272 19.32 -9.88 0.39
CA ASP A 272 17.91 -9.59 0.12
C ASP A 272 17.03 -9.84 1.35
N SER A 273 15.86 -9.23 1.35
CA SER A 273 14.94 -9.22 2.49
C SER A 273 13.80 -10.25 2.36
N LEU A 274 13.88 -11.21 1.45
CA LEU A 274 12.78 -12.14 1.23
C LEU A 274 12.54 -13.02 2.47
N ASP A 275 13.59 -13.68 2.93
CA ASP A 275 13.50 -14.63 4.05
C ASP A 275 13.84 -13.94 5.38
N GLU A 276 14.94 -13.19 5.45
CA GLU A 276 15.42 -12.50 6.64
C GLU A 276 15.53 -10.98 6.43
N PRO A 277 15.36 -10.17 7.48
CA PRO A 277 15.58 -8.74 7.38
C PRO A 277 17.04 -8.42 7.02
N VAL A 278 17.27 -7.47 6.12
CA VAL A 278 18.62 -6.98 5.83
C VAL A 278 19.01 -5.92 6.84
N ALA A 279 20.16 -6.07 7.47
CA ALA A 279 20.70 -5.09 8.43
C ALA A 279 21.22 -3.85 7.67
N VAL A 280 20.32 -2.93 7.36
CA VAL A 280 20.64 -1.63 6.71
C VAL A 280 19.87 -0.55 7.45
N ASP A 281 20.56 0.53 7.78
CA ASP A 281 19.90 1.72 8.36
C ASP A 281 19.16 2.46 7.24
N VAL A 282 17.83 2.40 7.27
CA VAL A 282 16.94 3.05 6.30
C VAL A 282 15.68 3.55 6.99
N ALA A 283 15.15 4.63 6.46
CA ALA A 283 13.90 5.24 6.91
C ALA A 283 12.75 4.96 5.91
N ALA A 284 11.97 5.98 5.61
CA ALA A 284 10.84 5.86 4.67
C ALA A 284 11.28 5.91 3.20
N HIS A 285 12.30 6.71 2.89
CA HIS A 285 12.73 6.97 1.52
C HIS A 285 13.71 5.93 0.99
N GLY A 286 13.60 5.63 -0.29
CA GLY A 286 14.59 4.91 -1.08
C GLY A 286 15.62 5.88 -1.68
N THR A 287 16.26 5.44 -2.76
CA THR A 287 17.34 6.18 -3.44
C THR A 287 16.87 7.02 -4.64
N PHE A 288 15.54 7.16 -4.82
CA PHE A 288 14.94 7.81 -6.01
C PHE A 288 14.32 9.18 -5.69
N ASP A 289 14.88 9.91 -4.72
CA ASP A 289 14.32 11.19 -4.26
C ASP A 289 14.22 12.24 -5.38
N PHE A 290 15.21 12.28 -6.28
CA PHE A 290 15.22 13.24 -7.39
C PHE A 290 14.18 12.96 -8.48
N GLU A 291 13.70 11.72 -8.57
CA GLU A 291 12.72 11.27 -9.55
C GLU A 291 11.30 11.23 -8.99
N ALA A 292 11.19 11.18 -7.67
CA ALA A 292 9.91 10.96 -7.00
C ALA A 292 9.13 12.27 -6.79
N SER A 293 7.88 12.26 -7.26
CA SER A 293 6.96 13.38 -7.06
C SER A 293 6.51 13.44 -5.58
N PRO A 294 6.59 14.61 -4.93
CA PRO A 294 6.10 14.81 -3.57
C PRO A 294 4.57 14.94 -3.51
N ASP A 295 3.89 15.06 -4.65
CA ASP A 295 2.46 15.29 -4.72
C ASP A 295 1.79 14.44 -5.81
N SER A 296 0.49 14.19 -5.62
CA SER A 296 -0.40 13.57 -6.62
C SER A 296 -1.65 14.44 -6.83
N PRO A 297 -1.76 15.15 -7.97
CA PRO A 297 -2.96 15.91 -8.30
C PRO A 297 -4.23 15.04 -8.32
N LEU A 298 -4.10 13.79 -8.77
CA LEU A 298 -5.23 12.86 -8.75
C LEU A 298 -5.68 12.55 -7.31
N LEU A 299 -4.73 12.26 -6.41
CA LEU A 299 -5.05 12.04 -5.00
C LEU A 299 -5.74 13.27 -4.40
N TRP A 300 -5.23 14.47 -4.71
CA TRP A 300 -5.87 15.71 -4.28
C TRP A 300 -7.32 15.79 -4.77
N ALA A 301 -7.57 15.51 -6.05
CA ALA A 301 -8.91 15.52 -6.64
C ALA A 301 -9.83 14.47 -6.00
N GLU A 302 -9.32 13.27 -5.74
CA GLU A 302 -10.03 12.19 -5.04
C GLU A 302 -10.42 12.59 -3.60
N MET A 303 -9.53 13.23 -2.87
CA MET A 303 -9.78 13.73 -1.52
C MET A 303 -10.78 14.89 -1.51
N HIS A 304 -10.91 15.64 -2.60
CA HIS A 304 -11.76 16.82 -2.75
C HIS A 304 -12.88 16.63 -3.78
N ARG A 305 -13.39 15.41 -3.96
CA ARG A 305 -14.40 15.04 -4.98
C ARG A 305 -15.58 16.00 -5.06
N ARG A 306 -16.07 16.48 -3.90
CA ARG A 306 -17.21 17.43 -3.87
C ARG A 306 -16.84 18.80 -4.48
N ALA A 307 -15.65 19.31 -4.19
CA ALA A 307 -15.17 20.57 -4.76
C ALA A 307 -14.93 20.44 -6.26
N VAL A 308 -14.31 19.33 -6.68
CA VAL A 308 -14.07 19.03 -8.11
C VAL A 308 -15.39 18.89 -8.88
N ALA A 309 -16.37 18.18 -8.33
CA ALA A 309 -17.69 18.06 -8.94
C ALA A 309 -18.41 19.42 -9.02
N GLY A 310 -18.33 20.24 -7.98
CA GLY A 310 -18.91 21.60 -7.96
C GLY A 310 -18.27 22.51 -9.03
N ALA A 311 -16.95 22.47 -9.15
CA ALA A 311 -16.22 23.22 -10.17
C ALA A 311 -16.58 22.76 -11.60
N ALA A 312 -16.68 21.45 -11.83
CA ALA A 312 -17.09 20.89 -13.12
C ALA A 312 -18.52 21.31 -13.53
N LEU A 313 -19.46 21.30 -12.58
CA LEU A 313 -20.83 21.77 -12.81
C LEU A 313 -20.88 23.27 -13.09
N GLY A 314 -20.08 24.08 -12.38
CA GLY A 314 -19.95 25.51 -12.63
C GLY A 314 -19.45 25.82 -14.04
N VAL A 315 -18.39 25.13 -14.48
CA VAL A 315 -17.86 25.26 -15.84
C VAL A 315 -18.91 24.85 -16.89
N ALA A 316 -19.62 23.75 -16.68
CA ALA A 316 -20.67 23.28 -17.59
C ALA A 316 -21.80 24.32 -17.69
N ALA A 317 -22.23 24.93 -16.56
CA ALA A 317 -23.26 25.95 -16.55
C ALA A 317 -22.84 27.22 -17.32
N VAL A 318 -21.57 27.65 -17.14
CA VAL A 318 -21.02 28.80 -17.87
C VAL A 318 -20.96 28.52 -19.37
N MET A 319 -20.51 27.31 -19.77
CA MET A 319 -20.48 26.94 -21.19
C MET A 319 -21.88 26.91 -21.82
N VAL A 320 -22.89 26.35 -21.12
CA VAL A 320 -24.29 26.36 -21.60
C VAL A 320 -24.81 27.79 -21.69
N GLY A 321 -24.50 28.65 -20.74
CA GLY A 321 -24.87 30.06 -20.78
C GLY A 321 -24.25 30.80 -21.97
N ALA A 322 -22.96 30.59 -22.22
CA ALA A 322 -22.24 31.17 -23.35
C ALA A 322 -22.78 30.70 -24.71
N VAL A 323 -23.11 29.40 -24.85
CA VAL A 323 -23.73 28.87 -26.08
C VAL A 323 -25.13 29.45 -26.30
N ARG A 324 -25.92 29.65 -25.25
CA ARG A 324 -27.25 30.32 -25.37
C ARG A 324 -27.11 31.80 -25.73
N PHE A 325 -26.15 32.49 -25.16
CA PHE A 325 -25.90 33.90 -25.49
C PHE A 325 -25.47 34.15 -26.94
N LEU A 326 -24.66 33.19 -27.51
CA LEU A 326 -24.18 33.26 -28.90
C LEU A 326 -25.26 32.83 -29.93
N ARG A 327 -26.42 32.29 -29.51
CA ARG A 327 -27.53 31.89 -30.35
C ARG A 327 -28.66 32.94 -30.43
N HIS A 328 -28.55 34.01 -29.68
CA HIS A 328 -29.39 35.22 -29.73
C HIS A 328 -28.60 36.40 -30.27
#